data_886f116c7da14da0b6ad87ff4628f687
#
_entry.id   886f116c7da14da0b6ad87ff4628f687
#
_cell.length_a   1.000
_cell.length_b   1.000
_cell.length_c   1.000
_cell.angle_alpha   90.00
_cell.angle_beta   90.00
_cell.angle_gamma   90.00
#
_symmetry.space_group_name_H-M   'P 1'
#
loop_
_entity.id
_entity.type
_entity.pdbx_description
1 polymer ?
#
loop_
_entity_poly.entity_id
_entity_poly.type
_entity_poly.pdbx_seq_one_letter_code
_entity_poly.pdbx_strand_id
1 'polypeptide(L)'
;MKQIVCEVCGSNDLVKEDGCFICQYCGAKYSPEEAKRLIVEVNGKVDVSGSKVTVDNTSFVERSLENARRAKAKEDWEECEKYYNMVEQYEPTNIEAIFYSSYGKARMALVDSDRFKREQKIKVLKNSISVIDDNYDNSPDKYEENKVLIQNINADLLSIMNSSFVMNTVNNGNYTSNDSSYTFDMFI
;
A
#
# COMPACT_ATOMS: atom_id res chain seq x y z
N MET A 1 17.35 28.08 6.48
CA MET A 1 15.95 27.97 6.88
C MET A 1 15.83 26.76 7.81
N LYS A 2 15.25 26.89 8.98
CA LYS A 2 15.05 25.75 9.90
C LYS A 2 13.77 25.05 9.51
N GLN A 3 13.82 23.78 9.21
CA GLN A 3 12.67 22.98 8.79
C GLN A 3 12.55 21.76 9.70
N ILE A 4 11.35 21.45 10.16
CA ILE A 4 11.08 20.26 10.96
C ILE A 4 10.68 19.15 9.97
N VAL A 5 11.30 17.99 10.11
CA VAL A 5 11.03 16.83 9.24
C VAL A 5 10.56 15.67 10.11
N CYS A 6 9.46 15.04 9.73
CA CYS A 6 8.91 13.89 10.43
C CYS A 6 9.85 12.68 10.31
N GLU A 7 10.28 12.11 11.43
CA GLU A 7 11.16 10.91 11.44
C GLU A 7 10.47 9.66 10.91
N VAL A 8 9.12 9.63 10.94
CA VAL A 8 8.35 8.45 10.51
C VAL A 8 8.17 8.39 9.00
N CYS A 9 7.92 9.55 8.35
CA CYS A 9 7.57 9.57 6.92
C CYS A 9 8.40 10.56 6.08
N GLY A 10 9.32 11.29 6.70
CA GLY A 10 10.12 12.29 5.99
C GLY A 10 9.38 13.56 5.57
N SER A 11 8.07 13.68 5.83
CA SER A 11 7.29 14.87 5.51
C SER A 11 7.72 16.06 6.33
N ASN A 12 7.69 17.26 5.74
CA ASN A 12 7.91 18.54 6.42
C ASN A 12 6.60 19.24 6.80
N ASP A 13 5.45 18.59 6.57
CA ASP A 13 4.13 19.12 6.88
C ASP A 13 3.72 18.71 8.32
N LEU A 14 4.26 19.43 9.29
CA LEU A 14 3.91 19.29 10.70
C LEU A 14 3.15 20.53 11.18
N VAL A 15 1.97 20.29 11.75
CA VAL A 15 1.11 21.33 12.34
C VAL A 15 1.13 21.21 13.85
N LYS A 16 1.14 22.36 14.54
CA LYS A 16 1.06 22.40 16.00
C LYS A 16 -0.41 22.42 16.42
N GLU A 17 -0.82 21.37 17.15
CA GLU A 17 -2.18 21.19 17.64
C GLU A 17 -2.12 20.67 19.09
N ASP A 18 -2.91 21.23 19.99
CA ASP A 18 -2.98 20.87 21.43
C ASP A 18 -1.63 20.74 22.15
N GLY A 19 -0.66 21.60 21.78
CA GLY A 19 0.68 21.60 22.37
C GLY A 19 1.64 20.55 21.82
N CYS A 20 1.22 19.72 20.90
CA CYS A 20 2.04 18.74 20.17
C CYS A 20 2.20 19.13 18.71
N PHE A 21 3.21 18.57 18.04
CA PHE A 21 3.37 18.65 16.59
C PHE A 21 2.85 17.38 15.95
N ILE A 22 1.91 17.51 15.04
CA ILE A 22 1.27 16.38 14.34
C ILE A 22 1.67 16.44 12.88
N CYS A 23 2.26 15.35 12.37
CA CYS A 23 2.51 15.21 10.95
C CYS A 23 1.19 14.99 10.21
N GLN A 24 0.85 15.90 9.30
CA GLN A 24 -0.39 15.83 8.52
C GLN A 24 -0.41 14.65 7.55
N TYR A 25 0.77 14.11 7.25
CA TYR A 25 0.88 13.02 6.29
C TYR A 25 0.70 11.63 6.91
N CYS A 26 1.36 11.36 8.06
CA CYS A 26 1.34 10.03 8.70
C CYS A 26 0.67 10.01 10.08
N GLY A 27 0.22 11.17 10.60
CA GLY A 27 -0.41 11.28 11.91
C GLY A 27 0.53 11.12 13.11
N ALA A 28 1.84 10.99 12.90
CA ALA A 28 2.81 10.90 13.99
C ALA A 28 2.76 12.16 14.86
N LYS A 29 2.75 11.99 16.18
CA LYS A 29 2.70 13.08 17.16
C LYS A 29 4.03 13.20 17.87
N TYR A 30 4.49 14.43 18.02
CA TYR A 30 5.75 14.78 18.67
C TYR A 30 5.51 15.82 19.76
N SER A 31 6.10 15.60 20.92
CA SER A 31 6.18 16.65 21.94
C SER A 31 7.04 17.83 21.46
N PRO A 32 6.94 19.02 22.08
CA PRO A 32 7.79 20.15 21.71
C PRO A 32 9.29 19.88 21.87
N GLU A 33 9.68 19.02 22.80
CA GLU A 33 11.07 18.61 23.02
C GLU A 33 11.54 17.67 21.91
N GLU A 34 10.73 16.72 21.48
CA GLU A 34 11.04 15.84 20.34
C GLU A 34 11.09 16.62 19.05
N ALA A 35 10.12 17.52 18.80
CA ALA A 35 10.11 18.36 17.60
C ALA A 35 11.36 19.26 17.47
N LYS A 36 11.96 19.67 18.58
CA LYS A 36 13.24 20.41 18.55
C LYS A 36 14.40 19.57 18.04
N ARG A 37 14.39 18.24 18.25
CA ARG A 37 15.42 17.32 17.75
C ARG A 37 15.26 17.05 16.25
N LEU A 38 14.04 17.25 15.72
CA LEU A 38 13.71 17.08 14.31
C LEU A 38 14.09 18.28 13.44
N ILE A 39 14.64 19.35 14.05
CA ILE A 39 15.07 20.54 13.31
C ILE A 39 16.36 20.21 12.57
N VAL A 40 16.26 20.05 11.26
CA VAL A 40 17.42 19.96 10.38
C VAL A 40 17.89 21.39 10.06
N GLU A 41 19.06 21.78 10.56
CA GLU A 41 19.71 23.02 10.11
C GLU A 41 20.30 22.76 8.72
N VAL A 42 19.62 23.26 7.70
CA VAL A 42 20.21 23.34 6.35
C VAL A 42 21.18 24.52 6.35
N ASN A 43 22.37 24.28 6.88
CA ASN A 43 23.49 25.24 6.82
C ASN A 43 24.28 24.97 5.53
N GLY A 44 23.91 25.68 4.47
CA GLY A 44 24.69 25.71 3.25
C GLY A 44 23.86 26.32 2.11
N LYS A 45 24.46 27.23 1.36
CA LYS A 45 23.99 27.53 0.01
C LYS A 45 24.22 26.26 -0.81
N VAL A 46 23.20 25.45 -0.96
CA VAL A 46 23.22 24.36 -1.95
C VAL A 46 23.07 25.03 -3.30
N ASP A 47 24.18 25.17 -4.03
CA ASP A 47 24.14 25.54 -5.43
C ASP A 47 23.62 24.34 -6.21
N VAL A 48 22.30 24.34 -6.49
CA VAL A 48 21.60 23.30 -7.26
C VAL A 48 21.64 23.54 -8.77
N SER A 49 22.47 24.47 -9.24
CA SER A 49 22.65 24.70 -10.68
C SER A 49 23.39 23.48 -11.31
N GLY A 50 22.62 22.50 -11.75
CA GLY A 50 23.11 21.34 -12.50
C GLY A 50 23.22 20.01 -11.74
N SER A 51 22.88 19.96 -10.46
CA SER A 51 22.88 18.71 -9.68
C SER A 51 21.46 18.15 -9.58
N LYS A 52 21.29 16.94 -10.10
CA LYS A 52 20.07 16.13 -9.85
C LYS A 52 20.13 15.70 -8.38
N VAL A 53 19.40 16.36 -7.49
CA VAL A 53 19.26 15.91 -6.11
C VAL A 53 18.39 14.65 -6.14
N THR A 54 19.02 13.49 -6.07
CA THR A 54 18.30 12.23 -5.85
C THR A 54 18.08 12.09 -4.35
N VAL A 55 16.85 12.23 -3.90
CA VAL A 55 16.50 11.91 -2.52
C VAL A 55 16.50 10.39 -2.40
N ASP A 56 17.41 9.85 -1.60
CA ASP A 56 17.44 8.42 -1.30
C ASP A 56 16.32 8.10 -0.29
N ASN A 57 15.23 7.54 -0.79
CA ASN A 57 14.08 7.13 0.00
C ASN A 57 14.13 5.63 0.40
N THR A 58 15.22 4.94 0.11
CA THR A 58 15.36 3.47 0.30
C THR A 58 15.00 3.07 1.73
N SER A 59 15.57 3.73 2.72
CA SER A 59 15.32 3.40 4.13
C SER A 59 13.86 3.67 4.57
N PHE A 60 13.18 4.60 3.92
CA PHE A 60 11.75 4.86 4.15
C PHE A 60 10.88 3.75 3.53
N VAL A 61 11.18 3.38 2.30
CA VAL A 61 10.48 2.31 1.59
C VAL A 61 10.62 0.97 2.32
N GLU A 62 11.84 0.61 2.73
CA GLU A 62 12.11 -0.62 3.48
C GLU A 62 11.31 -0.69 4.79
N ARG A 63 11.30 0.39 5.58
CA ARG A 63 10.52 0.45 6.83
C ARG A 63 9.01 0.40 6.57
N SER A 64 8.54 1.05 5.52
CA SER A 64 7.13 1.02 5.14
C SER A 64 6.71 -0.39 4.70
N LEU A 65 7.52 -1.09 3.93
CA LEU A 65 7.31 -2.50 3.56
C LEU A 65 7.26 -3.42 4.79
N GLU A 66 8.20 -3.23 5.73
CA GLU A 66 8.22 -4.03 6.96
C GLU A 66 6.95 -3.82 7.79
N ASN A 67 6.51 -2.56 7.96
CA ASN A 67 5.28 -2.23 8.67
C ASN A 67 4.03 -2.78 7.94
N ALA A 68 3.98 -2.66 6.61
CA ALA A 68 2.91 -3.20 5.78
C ALA A 68 2.79 -4.73 5.92
N ARG A 69 3.89 -5.45 5.83
CA ARG A 69 3.95 -6.91 6.01
C ARG A 69 3.52 -7.33 7.42
N ARG A 70 3.91 -6.55 8.44
CA ARG A 70 3.50 -6.77 9.83
C ARG A 70 2.00 -6.54 10.01
N ALA A 71 1.44 -5.48 9.44
CA ALA A 71 0.01 -5.19 9.46
C ALA A 71 -0.78 -6.29 8.73
N LYS A 72 -0.32 -6.73 7.55
CA LYS A 72 -0.90 -7.87 6.82
C LYS A 72 -0.94 -9.13 7.67
N ALA A 73 0.16 -9.48 8.34
CA ALA A 73 0.24 -10.68 9.18
C ALA A 73 -0.70 -10.65 10.38
N LYS A 74 -1.11 -9.45 10.83
CA LYS A 74 -2.10 -9.24 11.89
C LYS A 74 -3.53 -9.07 11.38
N GLU A 75 -3.73 -9.14 10.07
CA GLU A 75 -5.00 -8.83 9.40
C GLU A 75 -5.52 -7.40 9.68
N ASP A 76 -4.62 -6.48 10.01
CA ASP A 76 -4.92 -5.06 10.14
C ASP A 76 -4.91 -4.43 8.73
N TRP A 77 -6.06 -4.54 8.07
CA TRP A 77 -6.18 -4.19 6.65
C TRP A 77 -6.11 -2.67 6.40
N GLU A 78 -6.44 -1.85 7.38
CA GLU A 78 -6.33 -0.40 7.31
C GLU A 78 -4.86 0.03 7.32
N GLU A 79 -4.08 -0.43 8.29
CA GLU A 79 -2.64 -0.16 8.35
C GLU A 79 -1.89 -0.83 7.18
N CYS A 80 -2.32 -2.02 6.76
CA CYS A 80 -1.78 -2.72 5.61
C CYS A 80 -1.93 -1.87 4.33
N GLU A 81 -3.14 -1.42 4.02
CA GLU A 81 -3.41 -0.55 2.87
C GLU A 81 -2.59 0.73 2.94
N LYS A 82 -2.58 1.39 4.08
CA LYS A 82 -1.87 2.65 4.30
C LYS A 82 -0.36 2.52 4.02
N TYR A 83 0.31 1.53 4.59
CA TYR A 83 1.76 1.38 4.41
C TYR A 83 2.13 0.92 3.01
N TYR A 84 1.36 0.02 2.38
CA TYR A 84 1.61 -0.34 0.97
C TYR A 84 1.35 0.82 0.02
N ASN A 85 0.34 1.64 0.27
CA ASN A 85 0.07 2.84 -0.52
C ASN A 85 1.22 3.87 -0.39
N MET A 86 1.87 3.97 0.78
CA MET A 86 3.08 4.77 0.93
C MET A 86 4.23 4.25 0.06
N VAL A 87 4.45 2.93 0.03
CA VAL A 87 5.48 2.32 -0.82
C VAL A 87 5.20 2.60 -2.29
N GLU A 88 3.96 2.41 -2.74
CA GLU A 88 3.54 2.63 -4.12
C GLU A 88 3.81 4.07 -4.62
N GLN A 89 3.73 5.07 -3.72
CA GLN A 89 4.05 6.45 -4.06
C GLN A 89 5.53 6.69 -4.40
N TYR A 90 6.44 5.92 -3.80
CA TYR A 90 7.89 6.04 -4.02
C TYR A 90 8.41 5.02 -5.03
N GLU A 91 7.77 3.86 -5.10
CA GLU A 91 8.08 2.76 -6.01
C GLU A 91 6.81 2.32 -6.76
N PRO A 92 6.36 3.07 -7.76
CA PRO A 92 5.10 2.81 -8.46
C PRO A 92 5.08 1.50 -9.26
N THR A 93 6.24 0.85 -9.43
CA THR A 93 6.38 -0.46 -10.09
C THR A 93 6.55 -1.61 -9.10
N ASN A 94 6.48 -1.35 -7.79
CA ASN A 94 6.58 -2.38 -6.77
C ASN A 94 5.32 -3.24 -6.75
N ILE A 95 5.40 -4.46 -7.28
CA ILE A 95 4.25 -5.36 -7.45
C ILE A 95 3.61 -5.76 -6.12
N GLU A 96 4.40 -5.89 -5.03
CA GLU A 96 3.89 -6.16 -3.70
C GLU A 96 3.01 -5.00 -3.22
N ALA A 97 3.48 -3.77 -3.38
CA ALA A 97 2.75 -2.58 -2.95
C ALA A 97 1.47 -2.36 -3.78
N ILE A 98 1.55 -2.46 -5.09
CA ILE A 98 0.39 -2.33 -6.00
C ILE A 98 -0.72 -3.32 -5.63
N PHE A 99 -0.36 -4.58 -5.40
CA PHE A 99 -1.35 -5.61 -5.06
C PHE A 99 -1.93 -5.38 -3.66
N TYR A 100 -1.09 -5.30 -2.63
CA TYR A 100 -1.58 -5.32 -1.25
C TYR A 100 -2.20 -4.01 -0.78
N SER A 101 -1.92 -2.86 -1.41
CA SER A 101 -2.69 -1.62 -1.19
C SER A 101 -4.15 -1.81 -1.61
N SER A 102 -4.37 -2.40 -2.79
CA SER A 102 -5.71 -2.70 -3.31
C SER A 102 -6.37 -3.86 -2.57
N TYR A 103 -5.61 -4.87 -2.17
CA TYR A 103 -6.08 -6.01 -1.39
C TYR A 103 -6.59 -5.60 -0.01
N GLY A 104 -5.87 -4.73 0.71
CA GLY A 104 -6.31 -4.19 1.99
C GLY A 104 -7.67 -3.47 1.86
N LYS A 105 -7.82 -2.62 0.84
CA LYS A 105 -9.11 -1.95 0.52
C LYS A 105 -10.24 -2.95 0.27
N ALA A 106 -9.95 -4.01 -0.48
CA ALA A 106 -10.94 -5.03 -0.80
C ALA A 106 -11.32 -5.86 0.44
N ARG A 107 -10.36 -6.20 1.31
CA ARG A 107 -10.59 -6.92 2.58
C ARG A 107 -11.48 -6.11 3.54
N MET A 108 -11.20 -4.81 3.70
CA MET A 108 -12.05 -3.93 4.51
C MET A 108 -13.48 -3.83 3.94
N ALA A 109 -13.63 -3.85 2.63
CA ALA A 109 -14.94 -3.75 2.00
C ALA A 109 -15.79 -5.02 2.14
N LEU A 110 -15.22 -6.20 2.41
CA LEU A 110 -15.99 -7.44 2.57
C LEU A 110 -17.01 -7.38 3.70
N VAL A 111 -16.76 -6.57 4.73
CA VAL A 111 -17.67 -6.38 5.86
C VAL A 111 -18.72 -5.30 5.62
N ASP A 112 -18.63 -4.53 4.53
CA ASP A 112 -19.63 -3.52 4.17
C ASP A 112 -20.94 -4.22 3.74
N SER A 113 -22.05 -3.74 4.28
CA SER A 113 -23.39 -4.24 3.92
C SER A 113 -23.78 -3.88 2.47
N ASP A 114 -23.21 -2.80 1.93
CA ASP A 114 -23.49 -2.33 0.57
C ASP A 114 -22.73 -3.18 -0.47
N ARG A 115 -23.51 -4.00 -1.21
CA ARG A 115 -23.01 -4.85 -2.28
C ARG A 115 -22.24 -4.06 -3.34
N PHE A 116 -22.73 -2.90 -3.74
CA PHE A 116 -22.12 -2.08 -4.79
C PHE A 116 -20.72 -1.61 -4.38
N LYS A 117 -20.55 -1.17 -3.13
CA LYS A 117 -19.23 -0.79 -2.59
C LYS A 117 -18.27 -1.98 -2.58
N ARG A 118 -18.72 -3.16 -2.15
CA ARG A 118 -17.89 -4.38 -2.20
C ARG A 118 -17.41 -4.67 -3.62
N GLU A 119 -18.32 -4.69 -4.58
CA GLU A 119 -18.01 -4.95 -5.99
C GLU A 119 -17.03 -3.93 -6.58
N GLN A 120 -17.18 -2.64 -6.23
CA GLN A 120 -16.25 -1.60 -6.68
C GLN A 120 -14.83 -1.84 -6.13
N LYS A 121 -14.67 -2.23 -4.87
CA LYS A 121 -13.36 -2.51 -4.29
C LYS A 121 -12.71 -3.78 -4.86
N ILE A 122 -13.49 -4.80 -5.13
CA ILE A 122 -13.02 -5.99 -5.85
C ILE A 122 -12.59 -5.65 -7.29
N LYS A 123 -13.32 -4.75 -7.96
CA LYS A 123 -12.92 -4.25 -9.28
C LYS A 123 -11.59 -3.50 -9.24
N VAL A 124 -11.35 -2.68 -8.20
CA VAL A 124 -10.05 -2.00 -8.00
C VAL A 124 -8.93 -3.02 -7.83
N LEU A 125 -9.14 -4.08 -7.04
CA LEU A 125 -8.17 -5.15 -6.90
C LEU A 125 -7.88 -5.86 -8.24
N LYS A 126 -8.90 -6.13 -9.05
CA LYS A 126 -8.69 -6.70 -10.40
C LYS A 126 -7.88 -5.76 -11.30
N ASN A 127 -8.15 -4.46 -11.23
CA ASN A 127 -7.37 -3.48 -12.01
C ASN A 127 -5.91 -3.44 -11.58
N SER A 128 -5.60 -3.62 -10.29
CA SER A 128 -4.21 -3.66 -9.82
C SER A 128 -3.43 -4.83 -10.43
N ILE A 129 -4.08 -5.95 -10.73
CA ILE A 129 -3.46 -7.07 -11.43
C ILE A 129 -3.05 -6.67 -12.85
N SER A 130 -3.93 -5.98 -13.60
CA SER A 130 -3.57 -5.48 -14.93
C SER A 130 -2.39 -4.51 -14.88
N VAL A 131 -2.32 -3.65 -13.86
CA VAL A 131 -1.17 -2.75 -13.67
C VAL A 131 0.11 -3.52 -13.39
N ILE A 132 0.04 -4.61 -12.61
CA ILE A 132 1.19 -5.48 -12.36
C ILE A 132 1.64 -6.15 -13.66
N ASP A 133 0.70 -6.72 -14.43
CA ASP A 133 0.98 -7.40 -15.69
C ASP A 133 1.66 -6.47 -16.71
N ASP A 134 1.18 -5.23 -16.80
CA ASP A 134 1.75 -4.21 -17.69
C ASP A 134 3.17 -3.75 -17.29
N ASN A 135 3.53 -3.84 -16.03
CA ASN A 135 4.80 -3.32 -15.48
C ASN A 135 5.78 -4.41 -15.04
N TYR A 136 5.35 -5.67 -15.01
CA TYR A 136 6.19 -6.76 -14.54
C TYR A 136 7.21 -7.19 -15.59
N ASP A 137 8.48 -7.24 -15.19
CA ASP A 137 9.55 -7.82 -16.01
C ASP A 137 9.48 -9.35 -15.93
N ASN A 138 8.97 -9.97 -17.01
CA ASN A 138 8.81 -11.43 -17.13
C ASN A 138 10.13 -12.17 -17.48
N SER A 139 11.30 -11.53 -17.29
CA SER A 139 12.57 -12.23 -17.45
C SER A 139 12.68 -13.41 -16.47
N PRO A 140 13.32 -14.54 -16.86
CA PRO A 140 13.44 -15.71 -15.99
C PRO A 140 14.06 -15.39 -14.62
N ASP A 141 15.05 -14.49 -14.59
CA ASP A 141 15.71 -14.08 -13.35
C ASP A 141 14.78 -13.34 -12.42
N LYS A 142 13.97 -12.41 -12.95
CA LYS A 142 12.97 -11.65 -12.19
C LYS A 142 11.80 -12.53 -11.73
N TYR A 143 11.41 -13.50 -12.52
CA TYR A 143 10.41 -14.47 -12.12
C TYR A 143 10.88 -15.31 -10.92
N GLU A 144 12.09 -15.87 -10.95
CA GLU A 144 12.61 -16.65 -9.82
C GLU A 144 12.81 -15.79 -8.56
N GLU A 145 13.26 -14.52 -8.71
CA GLU A 145 13.37 -13.57 -7.60
C GLU A 145 12.02 -13.32 -6.91
N ASN A 146 10.94 -13.19 -7.69
CA ASN A 146 9.62 -12.84 -7.18
C ASN A 146 8.66 -14.04 -7.03
N LYS A 147 9.11 -15.24 -7.29
CA LYS A 147 8.27 -16.46 -7.33
C LYS A 147 7.41 -16.66 -6.09
N VAL A 148 8.00 -16.52 -4.91
CA VAL A 148 7.27 -16.67 -3.63
C VAL A 148 6.24 -15.57 -3.47
N LEU A 149 6.57 -14.34 -3.83
CA LEU A 149 5.65 -13.21 -3.79
C LEU A 149 4.47 -13.43 -4.73
N ILE A 150 4.72 -13.84 -5.97
CA ILE A 150 3.69 -14.13 -6.98
C ILE A 150 2.77 -15.26 -6.49
N GLN A 151 3.31 -16.33 -5.91
CA GLN A 151 2.51 -17.41 -5.33
C GLN A 151 1.62 -16.92 -4.20
N ASN A 152 2.13 -16.06 -3.32
CA ASN A 152 1.35 -15.46 -2.23
C ASN A 152 0.24 -14.55 -2.76
N ILE A 153 0.54 -13.71 -3.76
CA ILE A 153 -0.46 -12.86 -4.42
C ILE A 153 -1.59 -13.70 -5.01
N ASN A 154 -1.27 -14.78 -5.72
CA ASN A 154 -2.27 -15.67 -6.31
C ASN A 154 -3.14 -16.35 -5.24
N ALA A 155 -2.54 -16.84 -4.15
CA ALA A 155 -3.27 -17.46 -3.04
C ALA A 155 -4.22 -16.45 -2.36
N ASP A 156 -3.75 -15.25 -2.08
CA ASP A 156 -4.54 -14.17 -1.47
C ASP A 156 -5.67 -13.70 -2.39
N LEU A 157 -5.42 -13.60 -3.70
CA LEU A 157 -6.43 -13.26 -4.69
C LEU A 157 -7.56 -14.31 -4.73
N LEU A 158 -7.22 -15.59 -4.78
CA LEU A 158 -8.20 -16.68 -4.73
C LEU A 158 -9.01 -16.67 -3.42
N SER A 159 -8.35 -16.42 -2.30
CA SER A 159 -8.99 -16.31 -0.99
C SER A 159 -10.05 -15.23 -0.94
N ILE A 160 -9.72 -14.02 -1.42
CA ILE A 160 -10.66 -12.89 -1.39
C ILE A 160 -11.80 -13.07 -2.39
N MET A 161 -11.55 -13.65 -3.55
CA MET A 161 -12.60 -13.95 -4.53
C MET A 161 -13.60 -14.97 -4.00
N ASN A 162 -13.14 -16.04 -3.34
CA ASN A 162 -14.00 -17.02 -2.69
C ASN A 162 -14.82 -16.38 -1.57
N SER A 163 -14.22 -15.53 -0.74
CA SER A 163 -14.92 -14.81 0.33
C SER A 163 -15.99 -13.86 -0.23
N SER A 164 -15.69 -13.15 -1.30
CA SER A 164 -16.65 -12.27 -1.98
C SER A 164 -17.81 -13.04 -2.59
N PHE A 165 -17.56 -14.20 -3.18
CA PHE A 165 -18.60 -15.08 -3.72
C PHE A 165 -19.54 -15.59 -2.61
N VAL A 166 -19.01 -16.10 -1.51
CA VAL A 166 -19.79 -16.59 -0.37
C VAL A 166 -20.68 -15.48 0.20
N MET A 167 -20.15 -14.29 0.41
CA MET A 167 -20.93 -13.15 0.93
C MET A 167 -22.07 -12.75 0.00
N ASN A 168 -21.86 -12.80 -1.30
CA ASN A 168 -22.91 -12.49 -2.28
C ASN A 168 -23.99 -13.56 -2.34
N THR A 169 -23.67 -14.84 -2.16
CA THR A 169 -24.64 -15.94 -2.16
C THR A 169 -25.47 -15.95 -0.88
N VAL A 170 -24.89 -15.72 0.28
CA VAL A 170 -25.60 -15.68 1.56
C VAL A 170 -26.62 -14.55 1.61
N ASN A 171 -26.29 -13.37 1.03
CA ASN A 171 -27.19 -12.22 1.05
C ASN A 171 -28.33 -12.27 0.01
N ASN A 172 -28.23 -13.06 -1.03
CA ASN A 172 -29.22 -13.10 -2.13
C ASN A 172 -30.20 -14.28 -2.10
N GLY A 173 -30.00 -15.28 -1.26
CA GLY A 173 -30.97 -16.41 -1.08
C GLY A 173 -31.30 -17.21 -2.33
N ASN A 174 -30.76 -16.90 -3.50
CA ASN A 174 -31.01 -17.58 -4.76
C ASN A 174 -29.71 -17.97 -5.46
N TYR A 175 -29.49 -19.28 -5.54
CA TYR A 175 -28.48 -19.87 -6.40
C TYR A 175 -28.93 -19.76 -7.86
N THR A 176 -28.25 -18.97 -8.68
CA THR A 176 -28.18 -19.22 -10.11
C THR A 176 -26.76 -19.58 -10.47
N SER A 177 -26.59 -20.83 -10.89
CA SER A 177 -25.34 -21.54 -11.13
C SER A 177 -24.62 -21.16 -12.42
N ASN A 178 -24.66 -19.91 -12.89
CA ASN A 178 -24.22 -19.56 -14.24
C ASN A 178 -23.07 -18.56 -14.33
N ASP A 179 -22.26 -18.37 -13.27
CA ASP A 179 -21.06 -17.52 -13.36
C ASP A 179 -19.76 -18.27 -13.01
N SER A 180 -19.61 -19.49 -13.57
CA SER A 180 -18.39 -20.28 -13.45
C SER A 180 -17.31 -19.97 -14.52
N SER A 181 -17.36 -18.81 -15.16
CA SER A 181 -16.40 -18.45 -16.22
C SER A 181 -15.32 -17.45 -15.80
N TYR A 182 -14.91 -17.44 -14.54
CA TYR A 182 -13.65 -16.78 -14.14
C TYR A 182 -12.52 -17.82 -14.07
N THR A 183 -12.14 -18.37 -15.22
CA THR A 183 -10.83 -18.98 -15.38
C THR A 183 -9.81 -17.87 -15.45
N PHE A 184 -9.06 -17.69 -14.37
CA PHE A 184 -7.86 -16.87 -14.38
C PHE A 184 -6.73 -17.70 -14.96
N ASP A 185 -6.48 -17.55 -16.25
CA ASP A 185 -5.18 -17.85 -16.85
C ASP A 185 -4.22 -16.71 -16.47
N MET A 186 -3.82 -16.66 -15.21
CA MET A 186 -2.80 -15.74 -14.76
C MET A 186 -1.56 -16.52 -14.33
N PHE A 187 -0.51 -16.32 -15.07
CA PHE A 187 0.85 -16.79 -14.80
C PHE A 187 1.04 -18.31 -14.82
N ILE A 188 1.01 -18.92 -16.02
CA ILE A 188 1.77 -20.14 -16.32
C ILE A 188 3.10 -19.74 -16.98
#